data_d75cdd645e7b6f1272f5105851d6babb
#
_entry.id   d75cdd645e7b6f1272f5105851d6babb
#
_cell.length_a   1.000
_cell.length_b   1.000
_cell.length_c   1.000
_cell.angle_alpha   90.00
_cell.angle_beta   90.00
_cell.angle_gamma   90.00
#
_symmetry.space_group_name_H-M   'P 1'
#
loop_
_entity.id
_entity.type
_entity.pdbx_description
1 polymer ?
#
loop_
_entity_poly.entity_id
_entity_poly.type
_entity_poly.pdbx_seq_one_letter_code
_entity_poly.pdbx_strand_id
1 'polypeptide(L)'
;MTRRHSGEGSIYPVKGGYRGYVWCTNPAGTRYRKYVKGKTYDATRQAWLKLRDEASRGPVSSDVQKLADFLAYWLEEVVAPNLAPKTYEKYEAFSRLHIVPYLGNKRLDRLQVRDIRQWLNKLAVTCLCCTQGKDATRPEDKRRCCAIGKCCHEVLSARSRKDARDTLRAALTCAVEDEIITRNPVTAVKLSSRRESRRRKRQAWTVDDARWFLESAWHAGEALYAAFVLILVLGLRKGEVLGLTWELVDLDAAELYIGEQLQRVGGQLLRREVKTETSEAPLPLPSLCVAALKIRRRQQDADRARAGVAWIETGLVFTTRHGTPIEPRNFNRSFTRCIAAAKVPVITVHGTRKTCGSLLAALDVHPRFAMQILRHSKIAVTMEIYTEVPSAATRDALGKLAQWLDPDS
;
A
#
# COMPACT_ATOMS: atom_id res chain seq x y z
N MET A 1 -1.24 46.49 -42.16
CA MET A 1 -1.43 45.01 -42.16
C MET A 1 -0.10 44.35 -41.83
N THR A 2 0.10 43.94 -40.60
CA THR A 2 1.33 43.26 -40.17
C THR A 2 1.42 41.87 -40.79
N ARG A 3 2.49 41.61 -41.57
CA ARG A 3 2.78 40.28 -42.15
C ARG A 3 2.81 39.23 -41.06
N ARG A 4 1.96 38.21 -41.13
CA ARG A 4 1.99 37.05 -40.26
C ARG A 4 3.31 36.30 -40.44
N HIS A 5 3.98 35.96 -39.36
CA HIS A 5 5.17 35.11 -39.43
C HIS A 5 4.82 33.73 -40.03
N SER A 6 5.63 33.32 -41.01
CA SER A 6 5.49 32.00 -41.64
C SER A 6 5.70 30.90 -40.63
N GLY A 7 4.68 30.09 -40.36
CA GLY A 7 4.76 28.94 -39.47
C GLY A 7 3.77 28.93 -38.28
N GLU A 8 3.06 30.02 -37.99
CA GLU A 8 2.16 30.11 -36.82
C GLU A 8 0.79 29.43 -36.99
N GLY A 9 0.41 29.03 -38.20
CA GLY A 9 -0.93 28.50 -38.48
C GLY A 9 -1.95 29.58 -38.83
N SER A 10 -3.18 29.22 -39.17
CA SER A 10 -4.24 30.15 -39.53
C SER A 10 -5.64 29.68 -39.11
N ILE A 11 -6.58 30.64 -39.01
CA ILE A 11 -8.00 30.40 -38.79
C ILE A 11 -8.74 30.86 -40.06
N TYR A 12 -9.68 30.04 -40.58
CA TYR A 12 -10.43 30.28 -41.77
C TYR A 12 -11.88 29.79 -41.63
N PRO A 13 -12.85 30.37 -42.37
CA PRO A 13 -14.23 29.95 -42.35
C PRO A 13 -14.40 28.59 -43.04
N VAL A 14 -15.33 27.77 -42.53
CA VAL A 14 -15.77 26.51 -43.13
C VAL A 14 -17.29 26.38 -43.03
N LYS A 15 -17.89 25.46 -43.76
CA LYS A 15 -19.34 25.22 -43.67
C LYS A 15 -19.72 24.87 -42.21
N GLY A 16 -20.52 25.76 -41.58
CA GLY A 16 -21.00 25.62 -40.21
C GLY A 16 -20.08 26.19 -39.13
N GLY A 17 -19.11 27.08 -39.46
CA GLY A 17 -18.29 27.76 -38.46
C GLY A 17 -16.87 28.11 -38.95
N TYR A 18 -15.91 28.00 -38.05
CA TYR A 18 -14.49 28.31 -38.31
C TYR A 18 -13.61 27.12 -37.99
N ARG A 19 -12.51 26.98 -38.73
CA ARG A 19 -11.47 25.99 -38.51
C ARG A 19 -10.13 26.70 -38.45
N GLY A 20 -9.28 26.33 -37.50
CA GLY A 20 -7.91 26.79 -37.43
C GLY A 20 -6.96 25.61 -37.35
N TYR A 21 -5.67 25.83 -37.68
CA TYR A 21 -4.62 24.87 -37.42
C TYR A 21 -3.41 25.54 -36.77
N VAL A 22 -2.67 24.75 -36.02
CA VAL A 22 -1.35 25.11 -35.50
C VAL A 22 -0.37 24.05 -36.00
N TRP A 23 0.85 24.47 -36.31
CA TRP A 23 1.92 23.52 -36.52
C TRP A 23 2.44 23.02 -35.19
N CYS A 24 2.37 21.72 -34.99
CA CYS A 24 2.87 21.03 -33.81
C CYS A 24 4.04 20.11 -34.21
N THR A 25 4.93 19.84 -33.29
CA THR A 25 5.96 18.79 -33.39
C THR A 25 5.55 17.65 -32.49
N ASN A 26 5.59 16.41 -32.96
CA ASN A 26 5.33 15.25 -32.10
C ASN A 26 6.61 14.89 -31.33
N PRO A 27 6.55 13.98 -30.31
CA PRO A 27 7.72 13.55 -29.55
C PRO A 27 8.85 12.95 -30.43
N ALA A 28 8.51 12.41 -31.60
CA ALA A 28 9.48 11.91 -32.57
C ALA A 28 10.11 13.01 -33.45
N GLY A 29 9.86 14.29 -33.15
CA GLY A 29 10.40 15.41 -33.93
C GLY A 29 9.68 15.72 -35.23
N THR A 30 8.62 14.98 -35.60
CA THR A 30 7.91 15.17 -36.88
C THR A 30 6.91 16.31 -36.76
N ARG A 31 6.98 17.27 -37.71
CA ARG A 31 6.05 18.40 -37.81
C ARG A 31 4.73 18.00 -38.47
N TYR A 32 3.58 18.34 -37.83
CA TYR A 32 2.25 18.09 -38.38
C TYR A 32 1.29 19.22 -38.03
N ARG A 33 0.12 19.26 -38.73
CA ARG A 33 -0.93 20.25 -38.47
C ARG A 33 -1.98 19.68 -37.54
N LYS A 34 -2.16 20.26 -36.34
CA LYS A 34 -3.28 19.95 -35.44
C LYS A 34 -4.39 21.00 -35.65
N TYR A 35 -5.63 20.54 -35.78
CA TYR A 35 -6.77 21.38 -36.14
C TYR A 35 -7.70 21.62 -34.96
N VAL A 36 -8.25 22.84 -34.88
CA VAL A 36 -9.33 23.24 -33.97
C VAL A 36 -10.55 23.68 -34.79
N LYS A 37 -11.75 23.50 -34.24
CA LYS A 37 -13.04 23.93 -34.85
C LYS A 37 -13.88 24.62 -33.80
N GLY A 38 -14.67 25.61 -34.23
CA GLY A 38 -15.67 26.31 -33.41
C GLY A 38 -16.80 26.86 -34.26
N LYS A 39 -17.96 27.11 -33.64
CA LYS A 39 -19.12 27.72 -34.32
C LYS A 39 -18.90 29.21 -34.63
N THR A 40 -18.10 29.91 -33.82
CA THR A 40 -17.76 31.32 -33.98
C THR A 40 -16.25 31.50 -34.16
N TYR A 41 -15.85 32.63 -34.77
CA TYR A 41 -14.43 32.98 -34.88
C TYR A 41 -13.75 33.07 -33.53
N ASP A 42 -14.37 33.71 -32.54
CA ASP A 42 -13.78 33.90 -31.21
C ASP A 42 -13.58 32.59 -30.47
N ALA A 43 -14.56 31.69 -30.50
CA ALA A 43 -14.43 30.35 -29.92
C ALA A 43 -13.29 29.56 -30.56
N THR A 44 -13.18 29.65 -31.90
CA THR A 44 -12.08 28.99 -32.63
C THR A 44 -10.73 29.63 -32.34
N ARG A 45 -10.69 30.97 -32.22
CA ARG A 45 -9.48 31.72 -31.85
C ARG A 45 -9.00 31.36 -30.43
N GLN A 46 -9.89 31.25 -29.45
CA GLN A 46 -9.53 30.81 -28.10
C GLN A 46 -8.95 29.38 -28.09
N ALA A 47 -9.58 28.45 -28.81
CA ALA A 47 -9.08 27.10 -28.96
C ALA A 47 -7.72 27.06 -29.68
N TRP A 48 -7.56 27.90 -30.73
CA TRP A 48 -6.32 28.02 -31.48
C TRP A 48 -5.19 28.59 -30.61
N LEU A 49 -5.46 29.63 -29.82
CA LEU A 49 -4.48 30.21 -28.88
C LEU A 49 -4.01 29.19 -27.84
N LYS A 50 -4.95 28.41 -27.26
CA LYS A 50 -4.63 27.31 -26.35
C LYS A 50 -3.72 26.28 -26.99
N LEU A 51 -4.05 25.85 -28.20
CA LEU A 51 -3.25 24.87 -28.93
C LEU A 51 -1.86 25.40 -29.28
N ARG A 52 -1.76 26.67 -29.63
CA ARG A 52 -0.47 27.36 -29.91
C ARG A 52 0.40 27.45 -28.67
N ASP A 53 -0.20 27.80 -27.55
CA ASP A 53 0.49 27.83 -26.25
C ASP A 53 0.94 26.42 -25.81
N GLU A 54 0.15 25.39 -26.05
CA GLU A 54 0.53 23.99 -25.84
C GLU A 54 1.72 23.58 -26.73
N ALA A 55 1.66 23.93 -28.04
CA ALA A 55 2.72 23.63 -28.99
C ALA A 55 4.03 24.41 -28.73
N SER A 56 3.96 25.57 -28.07
CA SER A 56 5.15 26.35 -27.69
C SER A 56 5.87 25.81 -26.45
N ARG A 57 5.17 25.02 -25.65
CA ARG A 57 5.73 24.42 -24.41
C ARG A 57 6.42 23.09 -24.65
N GLY A 58 6.24 22.47 -25.81
CA GLY A 58 6.88 21.21 -26.14
C GLY A 58 6.15 20.40 -27.21
N PRO A 59 6.59 19.17 -27.47
CA PRO A 59 5.99 18.29 -28.44
C PRO A 59 4.52 18.01 -28.11
N VAL A 60 3.66 18.01 -29.14
CA VAL A 60 2.23 17.70 -29.01
C VAL A 60 1.95 16.40 -29.75
N SER A 61 1.49 15.36 -29.05
CA SER A 61 1.18 14.08 -29.68
C SER A 61 0.02 14.20 -30.65
N SER A 62 0.17 13.63 -31.87
CA SER A 62 -0.88 13.56 -32.90
C SER A 62 -1.93 12.51 -32.57
N ASP A 63 -1.51 11.43 -31.97
CA ASP A 63 -2.36 10.27 -31.64
C ASP A 63 -2.26 9.93 -30.16
N VAL A 64 -3.05 10.64 -29.34
CA VAL A 64 -3.10 10.39 -27.91
C VAL A 64 -3.99 9.19 -27.63
N GLN A 65 -3.38 8.15 -27.13
CA GLN A 65 -4.02 6.88 -26.79
C GLN A 65 -5.13 7.02 -25.73
N LYS A 66 -5.98 6.00 -25.62
CA LYS A 66 -6.97 5.89 -24.55
C LYS A 66 -6.29 5.59 -23.22
N LEU A 67 -6.95 5.95 -22.13
CA LEU A 67 -6.45 5.67 -20.79
C LEU A 67 -6.26 4.16 -20.54
N ALA A 68 -7.11 3.30 -21.09
CA ALA A 68 -6.97 1.84 -20.94
C ALA A 68 -5.67 1.32 -21.54
N ASP A 69 -5.35 1.77 -22.76
CA ASP A 69 -4.15 1.34 -23.50
C ASP A 69 -2.88 1.85 -22.80
N PHE A 70 -2.92 3.10 -22.30
CA PHE A 70 -1.82 3.66 -21.52
C PHE A 70 -1.61 2.93 -20.19
N LEU A 71 -2.68 2.58 -19.49
CA LEU A 71 -2.57 1.83 -18.22
C LEU A 71 -1.97 0.43 -18.44
N ALA A 72 -2.28 -0.24 -19.54
CA ALA A 72 -1.66 -1.51 -19.89
C ALA A 72 -0.16 -1.35 -20.12
N TYR A 73 0.24 -0.40 -20.98
CA TYR A 73 1.64 -0.04 -21.20
C TYR A 73 2.36 0.30 -19.90
N TRP A 74 1.79 1.20 -19.09
CA TRP A 74 2.38 1.64 -17.83
C TRP A 74 2.60 0.49 -16.84
N LEU A 75 1.66 -0.45 -16.75
CA LEU A 75 1.78 -1.61 -15.87
C LEU A 75 2.91 -2.54 -16.31
N GLU A 76 3.05 -2.81 -17.60
CA GLU A 76 4.01 -3.77 -18.13
C GLU A 76 5.42 -3.17 -18.26
N GLU A 77 5.53 -1.96 -18.82
CA GLU A 77 6.83 -1.38 -19.16
C GLU A 77 7.42 -0.53 -18.02
N VAL A 78 6.59 0.03 -17.13
CA VAL A 78 7.06 0.92 -16.08
C VAL A 78 6.94 0.27 -14.69
N VAL A 79 5.79 -0.30 -14.37
CA VAL A 79 5.54 -0.84 -13.02
C VAL A 79 6.20 -2.20 -12.82
N ALA A 80 6.04 -3.13 -13.75
CA ALA A 80 6.52 -4.49 -13.61
C ALA A 80 8.05 -4.58 -13.40
N PRO A 81 8.89 -3.89 -14.20
CA PRO A 81 10.35 -3.96 -14.02
C PRO A 81 10.86 -3.18 -12.80
N ASN A 82 10.18 -2.11 -12.39
CA ASN A 82 10.73 -1.16 -11.42
C ASN A 82 10.12 -1.26 -10.01
N LEU A 83 8.93 -1.86 -9.85
CA LEU A 83 8.25 -1.91 -8.58
C LEU A 83 8.09 -3.33 -8.03
N ALA A 84 7.84 -3.42 -6.73
CA ALA A 84 7.60 -4.71 -6.10
C ALA A 84 6.37 -5.41 -6.70
N PRO A 85 6.40 -6.75 -6.93
CA PRO A 85 5.28 -7.51 -7.50
C PRO A 85 3.95 -7.30 -6.78
N LYS A 86 3.97 -7.07 -5.46
CA LYS A 86 2.75 -6.74 -4.71
C LYS A 86 2.18 -5.35 -5.05
N THR A 87 3.04 -4.42 -5.46
CA THR A 87 2.62 -3.10 -5.95
C THR A 87 2.01 -3.23 -7.35
N TYR A 88 2.63 -4.03 -8.22
CA TYR A 88 2.08 -4.36 -9.53
C TYR A 88 0.68 -4.99 -9.41
N GLU A 89 0.54 -6.05 -8.59
CA GLU A 89 -0.75 -6.72 -8.35
C GLU A 89 -1.82 -5.72 -7.86
N LYS A 90 -1.44 -4.81 -6.97
CA LYS A 90 -2.32 -3.76 -6.48
C LYS A 90 -2.73 -2.80 -7.60
N TYR A 91 -1.79 -2.29 -8.37
CA TYR A 91 -2.05 -1.33 -9.44
C TYR A 91 -2.85 -1.95 -10.58
N GLU A 92 -2.53 -3.20 -10.95
CA GLU A 92 -3.29 -3.97 -11.93
C GLU A 92 -4.76 -4.13 -11.49
N ALA A 93 -4.99 -4.61 -10.25
CA ALA A 93 -6.33 -4.82 -9.73
C ALA A 93 -7.16 -3.51 -9.68
N PHE A 94 -6.55 -2.38 -9.25
CA PHE A 94 -7.24 -1.09 -9.26
C PHE A 94 -7.50 -0.59 -10.69
N SER A 95 -6.57 -0.76 -11.61
CA SER A 95 -6.73 -0.40 -13.02
C SER A 95 -7.88 -1.20 -13.64
N ARG A 96 -7.85 -2.51 -13.58
CA ARG A 96 -8.83 -3.40 -14.19
C ARG A 96 -10.23 -3.28 -13.58
N LEU A 97 -10.32 -3.22 -12.24
CA LEU A 97 -11.61 -3.28 -11.54
C LEU A 97 -12.26 -1.92 -11.33
N HIS A 98 -11.48 -0.84 -11.24
CA HIS A 98 -11.99 0.44 -10.74
C HIS A 98 -11.70 1.64 -11.64
N ILE A 99 -10.70 1.57 -12.54
CA ILE A 99 -10.36 2.71 -13.42
C ILE A 99 -10.86 2.45 -14.85
N VAL A 100 -10.41 1.39 -15.48
CA VAL A 100 -10.73 1.06 -16.86
C VAL A 100 -12.24 0.98 -17.16
N PRO A 101 -13.09 0.36 -16.30
CA PRO A 101 -14.53 0.29 -16.56
C PRO A 101 -15.24 1.64 -16.62
N TYR A 102 -14.65 2.69 -16.09
CA TYR A 102 -15.26 4.03 -15.99
C TYR A 102 -14.57 5.08 -16.84
N LEU A 103 -13.26 5.02 -16.95
CA LEU A 103 -12.44 6.05 -17.58
C LEU A 103 -11.63 5.52 -18.77
N GLY A 104 -11.51 4.21 -18.94
CA GLY A 104 -10.62 3.57 -19.92
C GLY A 104 -10.81 4.03 -21.35
N ASN A 105 -12.05 4.30 -21.78
CA ASN A 105 -12.36 4.78 -23.14
C ASN A 105 -12.05 6.26 -23.37
N LYS A 106 -11.68 7.02 -22.33
CA LYS A 106 -11.33 8.42 -22.50
C LYS A 106 -9.90 8.56 -23.02
N ARG A 107 -9.70 9.47 -23.92
CA ARG A 107 -8.36 9.87 -24.37
C ARG A 107 -7.65 10.63 -23.26
N LEU A 108 -6.35 10.42 -23.10
CA LEU A 108 -5.54 11.04 -22.04
C LEU A 108 -5.59 12.58 -22.11
N ASP A 109 -5.52 13.17 -23.31
CA ASP A 109 -5.56 14.62 -23.53
C ASP A 109 -6.93 15.25 -23.21
N ARG A 110 -7.97 14.43 -23.08
CA ARG A 110 -9.35 14.86 -22.80
C ARG A 110 -9.81 14.58 -21.38
N LEU A 111 -8.96 13.97 -20.57
CA LEU A 111 -9.28 13.66 -19.18
C LEU A 111 -9.24 14.93 -18.32
N GLN A 112 -10.37 15.28 -17.71
CA GLN A 112 -10.54 16.52 -16.94
C GLN A 112 -10.73 16.24 -15.44
N VAL A 113 -10.45 17.23 -14.62
CA VAL A 113 -10.65 17.19 -13.15
C VAL A 113 -12.09 16.81 -12.77
N ARG A 114 -13.10 17.28 -13.53
CA ARG A 114 -14.51 16.92 -13.32
C ARG A 114 -14.78 15.43 -13.53
N ASP A 115 -14.11 14.81 -14.50
CA ASP A 115 -14.26 13.37 -14.78
C ASP A 115 -13.76 12.53 -13.61
N ILE A 116 -12.63 12.94 -13.02
CA ILE A 116 -12.05 12.28 -11.84
C ILE A 116 -12.98 12.41 -10.63
N ARG A 117 -13.58 13.61 -10.41
CA ARG A 117 -14.55 13.81 -9.32
C ARG A 117 -15.79 12.94 -9.51
N GLN A 118 -16.36 12.93 -10.69
CA GLN A 118 -17.55 12.12 -11.02
C GLN A 118 -17.26 10.63 -10.84
N TRP A 119 -16.11 10.15 -11.33
CA TRP A 119 -15.66 8.78 -11.15
C TRP A 119 -15.56 8.39 -9.65
N LEU A 120 -14.86 9.19 -8.83
CA LEU A 120 -14.69 8.92 -7.40
C LEU A 120 -16.04 8.94 -6.65
N ASN A 121 -16.95 9.84 -7.02
CA ASN A 121 -18.30 9.87 -6.45
C ASN A 121 -19.10 8.62 -6.87
N LYS A 122 -18.98 8.19 -8.12
CA LYS A 122 -19.62 6.96 -8.60
C LYS A 122 -19.10 5.73 -7.86
N LEU A 123 -17.78 5.61 -7.65
CA LEU A 123 -17.19 4.53 -6.83
C LEU A 123 -17.70 4.51 -5.39
N ALA A 124 -18.13 5.68 -4.84
CA ALA A 124 -18.64 5.78 -3.47
C ALA A 124 -20.03 5.17 -3.27
N VAL A 125 -20.82 5.08 -4.35
CA VAL A 125 -22.22 4.63 -4.29
C VAL A 125 -22.48 3.35 -5.08
N THR A 126 -21.53 2.94 -5.93
CA THR A 126 -21.71 1.76 -6.79
C THR A 126 -21.41 0.48 -6.02
N CYS A 127 -22.33 -0.46 -6.04
CA CYS A 127 -22.14 -1.77 -5.44
C CYS A 127 -21.08 -2.59 -6.18
N LEU A 128 -20.04 -3.02 -5.47
CA LEU A 128 -18.93 -3.82 -6.00
C LEU A 128 -19.39 -5.19 -6.51
N CYS A 129 -20.34 -5.80 -5.79
CA CYS A 129 -20.88 -7.10 -6.14
C CYS A 129 -21.61 -7.07 -7.49
N CYS A 130 -22.45 -6.04 -7.71
CA CYS A 130 -23.15 -5.82 -8.97
C CYS A 130 -22.18 -5.53 -10.13
N THR A 131 -21.22 -4.61 -9.89
CA THR A 131 -20.28 -4.16 -10.94
C THR A 131 -19.33 -5.27 -11.41
N GLN A 132 -18.92 -6.14 -10.49
CA GLN A 132 -17.95 -7.20 -10.76
C GLN A 132 -18.60 -8.57 -11.02
N GLY A 133 -19.93 -8.65 -11.08
CA GLY A 133 -20.66 -9.90 -11.31
C GLY A 133 -20.44 -10.99 -10.23
N LYS A 134 -19.90 -10.61 -9.06
CA LYS A 134 -19.50 -11.58 -8.01
C LYS A 134 -20.62 -12.44 -7.51
N ASP A 135 -21.87 -11.96 -7.55
CA ASP A 135 -22.99 -12.71 -7.00
C ASP A 135 -23.45 -13.82 -7.95
N ALA A 136 -23.29 -13.62 -9.24
CA ALA A 136 -23.61 -14.63 -10.24
C ALA A 136 -22.71 -15.88 -10.15
N THR A 137 -21.46 -15.71 -9.68
CA THR A 137 -20.50 -16.81 -9.51
C THR A 137 -20.62 -17.53 -8.17
N ARG A 138 -21.50 -17.07 -7.26
CA ARG A 138 -21.74 -17.73 -5.98
C ARG A 138 -22.66 -18.92 -6.13
N PRO A 139 -22.48 -19.96 -5.29
CA PRO A 139 -23.50 -20.99 -5.12
C PRO A 139 -24.86 -20.38 -4.79
N GLU A 140 -25.94 -21.01 -5.20
CA GLU A 140 -27.30 -20.46 -5.09
C GLU A 140 -27.70 -20.08 -3.66
N ASP A 141 -27.35 -20.94 -2.69
CA ASP A 141 -27.56 -20.70 -1.26
C ASP A 141 -26.80 -19.48 -0.69
N LYS A 142 -25.78 -19.02 -1.38
CA LYS A 142 -24.92 -17.87 -0.98
C LYS A 142 -25.16 -16.61 -1.79
N ARG A 143 -26.10 -16.63 -2.72
CA ARG A 143 -26.48 -15.43 -3.50
C ARG A 143 -27.19 -14.43 -2.59
N ARG A 144 -26.76 -13.15 -2.65
CA ARG A 144 -27.26 -12.11 -1.75
C ARG A 144 -27.38 -10.72 -2.38
N CYS A 145 -27.22 -10.64 -3.69
CA CYS A 145 -27.16 -9.37 -4.40
C CYS A 145 -27.86 -9.43 -5.76
N CYS A 146 -27.23 -8.94 -6.81
CA CYS A 146 -27.82 -8.79 -8.15
C CYS A 146 -28.35 -10.08 -8.76
N ALA A 147 -27.79 -11.25 -8.44
CA ALA A 147 -28.29 -12.55 -8.92
C ALA A 147 -29.68 -12.91 -8.37
N ILE A 148 -30.14 -12.28 -7.28
CA ILE A 148 -31.46 -12.46 -6.69
C ILE A 148 -32.31 -11.18 -6.74
N GLY A 149 -31.94 -10.23 -7.62
CA GLY A 149 -32.67 -8.97 -7.80
C GLY A 149 -32.58 -7.97 -6.64
N LYS A 150 -31.70 -8.18 -5.64
CA LYS A 150 -31.47 -7.28 -4.50
C LYS A 150 -30.06 -6.74 -4.54
N CYS A 151 -29.86 -5.47 -4.10
CA CYS A 151 -28.51 -4.91 -3.98
C CYS A 151 -28.01 -5.04 -2.54
N CYS A 152 -26.80 -5.59 -2.35
CA CYS A 152 -26.19 -5.70 -1.02
C CYS A 152 -25.49 -4.40 -0.56
N HIS A 153 -25.48 -3.37 -1.38
CA HIS A 153 -24.86 -2.05 -1.10
C HIS A 153 -23.40 -2.11 -0.61
N GLU A 154 -22.67 -3.18 -0.98
CA GLU A 154 -21.24 -3.31 -0.66
C GLU A 154 -20.43 -2.37 -1.55
N VAL A 155 -20.17 -1.17 -1.08
CA VAL A 155 -19.45 -0.12 -1.83
C VAL A 155 -17.97 -0.07 -1.49
N LEU A 156 -17.19 0.55 -2.36
CA LEU A 156 -15.75 0.70 -2.15
C LEU A 156 -15.46 1.60 -0.94
N SER A 157 -14.62 1.13 -0.02
CA SER A 157 -14.24 1.89 1.17
C SER A 157 -13.53 3.22 0.82
N ALA A 158 -13.57 4.21 1.71
CA ALA A 158 -12.86 5.47 1.51
C ALA A 158 -11.36 5.26 1.28
N ARG A 159 -10.75 4.31 2.00
CA ARG A 159 -9.35 3.92 1.81
C ARG A 159 -9.10 3.35 0.41
N SER A 160 -9.92 2.41 -0.04
CA SER A 160 -9.76 1.81 -1.37
C SER A 160 -10.02 2.82 -2.49
N ARG A 161 -10.94 3.78 -2.30
CA ARG A 161 -11.13 4.90 -3.24
C ARG A 161 -9.90 5.80 -3.33
N LYS A 162 -9.26 6.05 -2.18
CA LYS A 162 -7.98 6.76 -2.15
C LYS A 162 -6.89 5.98 -2.90
N ASP A 163 -6.79 4.68 -2.65
CA ASP A 163 -5.81 3.83 -3.34
C ASP A 163 -6.05 3.78 -4.86
N ALA A 164 -7.32 3.73 -5.32
CA ALA A 164 -7.68 3.82 -6.74
C ALA A 164 -7.27 5.17 -7.35
N ARG A 165 -7.54 6.29 -6.64
CA ARG A 165 -7.09 7.62 -7.05
C ARG A 165 -5.58 7.72 -7.13
N ASP A 166 -4.87 7.19 -6.14
CA ASP A 166 -3.41 7.26 -6.06
C ASP A 166 -2.76 6.40 -7.15
N THR A 167 -3.37 5.26 -7.53
CA THR A 167 -2.97 4.46 -8.70
C THR A 167 -3.10 5.27 -10.00
N LEU A 168 -4.25 5.88 -10.24
CA LEU A 168 -4.45 6.73 -11.42
C LEU A 168 -3.51 7.94 -11.42
N ARG A 169 -3.25 8.52 -10.24
CA ARG A 169 -2.30 9.62 -10.11
C ARG A 169 -0.88 9.20 -10.49
N ALA A 170 -0.42 8.04 -10.04
CA ALA A 170 0.90 7.52 -10.38
C ALA A 170 1.04 7.30 -11.89
N ALA A 171 0.07 6.65 -12.52
CA ALA A 171 0.06 6.43 -13.97
C ALA A 171 0.07 7.75 -14.76
N LEU A 172 -0.79 8.71 -14.39
CA LEU A 172 -0.83 10.00 -15.11
C LEU A 172 0.37 10.92 -14.79
N THR A 173 1.11 10.67 -13.72
CA THR A 173 2.38 11.36 -13.48
C THR A 173 3.43 10.85 -14.46
N CYS A 174 3.51 9.54 -14.69
CA CYS A 174 4.35 8.97 -15.75
C CYS A 174 3.94 9.51 -17.14
N ALA A 175 2.64 9.62 -17.44
CA ALA A 175 2.19 10.21 -18.70
C ALA A 175 2.60 11.69 -18.88
N VAL A 176 2.83 12.43 -17.79
CA VAL A 176 3.42 13.78 -17.84
C VAL A 176 4.92 13.71 -18.06
N GLU A 177 5.61 12.80 -17.38
CA GLU A 177 7.06 12.56 -17.51
C GLU A 177 7.41 12.08 -18.94
N ASP A 178 6.54 11.25 -19.54
CA ASP A 178 6.63 10.80 -20.94
C ASP A 178 6.13 11.86 -21.95
N GLU A 179 5.81 13.08 -21.52
CA GLU A 179 5.32 14.20 -22.34
C GLU A 179 4.03 13.91 -23.15
N ILE A 180 3.26 12.86 -22.78
CA ILE A 180 1.99 12.48 -23.42
C ILE A 180 0.89 13.47 -23.07
N ILE A 181 0.91 14.00 -21.85
CA ILE A 181 0.00 15.05 -21.36
C ILE A 181 0.77 16.14 -20.61
N THR A 182 0.29 17.37 -20.69
CA THR A 182 0.97 18.53 -20.08
C THR A 182 0.74 18.68 -18.58
N ARG A 183 -0.28 18.02 -18.02
CA ARG A 183 -0.62 18.08 -16.60
C ARG A 183 -1.41 16.86 -16.15
N ASN A 184 -1.23 16.50 -14.89
CA ASN A 184 -2.00 15.43 -14.25
C ASN A 184 -3.28 16.00 -13.59
N PRO A 185 -4.49 15.71 -14.13
CA PRO A 185 -5.74 16.25 -13.59
C PRO A 185 -6.12 15.67 -12.21
N VAL A 186 -5.54 14.53 -11.82
CA VAL A 186 -5.82 13.89 -10.52
C VAL A 186 -5.25 14.69 -9.35
N THR A 187 -4.15 15.42 -9.54
CA THR A 187 -3.49 16.20 -8.49
C THR A 187 -4.40 17.30 -7.92
N ALA A 188 -5.29 17.86 -8.73
CA ALA A 188 -6.25 18.88 -8.32
C ALA A 188 -7.46 18.31 -7.53
N VAL A 189 -7.60 16.98 -7.41
CA VAL A 189 -8.73 16.36 -6.70
C VAL A 189 -8.31 15.97 -5.30
N LYS A 190 -8.71 16.78 -4.33
CA LYS A 190 -8.60 16.43 -2.91
C LYS A 190 -9.81 15.55 -2.52
N LEU A 191 -9.55 14.35 -2.01
CA LEU A 191 -10.60 13.58 -1.33
C LEU A 191 -10.82 14.26 0.03
N SER A 192 -12.02 14.82 0.24
CA SER A 192 -12.38 15.25 1.58
C SER A 192 -12.36 14.01 2.47
N SER A 193 -11.53 14.02 3.50
CA SER A 193 -11.74 13.15 4.63
C SER A 193 -13.00 13.71 5.34
N ARG A 194 -14.20 13.34 4.86
CA ARG A 194 -15.33 13.37 5.77
C ARG A 194 -14.83 12.61 6.98
N ARG A 195 -14.82 13.27 8.16
CA ARG A 195 -14.39 12.67 9.42
C ARG A 195 -14.98 11.26 9.45
N GLU A 196 -14.15 10.25 9.07
CA GLU A 196 -14.51 8.87 9.34
C GLU A 196 -14.85 8.89 10.81
N SER A 197 -16.10 8.51 11.13
CA SER A 197 -16.56 8.35 12.49
C SER A 197 -15.38 7.80 13.28
N ARG A 198 -15.03 8.45 14.39
CA ARG A 198 -13.85 8.14 15.23
C ARG A 198 -13.60 6.64 15.18
N ARG A 199 -12.72 6.22 14.26
CA ARG A 199 -12.26 4.83 14.25
C ARG A 199 -11.80 4.60 15.66
N ARG A 200 -12.44 3.68 16.38
CA ARG A 200 -11.91 3.22 17.66
C ARG A 200 -10.43 2.99 17.42
N LYS A 201 -9.58 3.83 18.02
CA LYS A 201 -8.13 3.67 17.91
C LYS A 201 -7.87 2.22 18.25
N ARG A 202 -7.28 1.46 17.34
CA ARG A 202 -6.96 0.06 17.61
C ARG A 202 -6.03 0.07 18.78
N GLN A 203 -6.50 -0.41 19.92
CA GLN A 203 -5.78 -0.40 21.17
C GLN A 203 -4.62 -1.38 21.06
N ALA A 204 -3.43 -0.99 21.48
CA ALA A 204 -2.33 -1.92 21.68
C ALA A 204 -2.66 -2.79 22.91
N TRP A 205 -2.10 -3.98 22.99
CA TRP A 205 -2.18 -4.81 24.21
C TRP A 205 -1.40 -4.17 25.35
N THR A 206 -1.87 -4.42 26.56
CA THR A 206 -1.12 -4.21 27.80
C THR A 206 -0.01 -5.27 27.92
N VAL A 207 0.86 -5.12 28.91
CA VAL A 207 1.86 -6.14 29.27
C VAL A 207 1.18 -7.46 29.62
N ASP A 208 0.09 -7.40 30.41
CA ASP A 208 -0.64 -8.58 30.85
C ASP A 208 -1.34 -9.29 29.69
N ASP A 209 -2.00 -8.55 28.77
CA ASP A 209 -2.59 -9.14 27.57
C ASP A 209 -1.53 -9.90 26.75
N ALA A 210 -0.34 -9.30 26.57
CA ALA A 210 0.74 -9.91 25.82
C ALA A 210 1.30 -11.15 26.52
N ARG A 211 1.44 -11.10 27.87
CA ARG A 211 1.87 -12.22 28.69
C ARG A 211 0.87 -13.37 28.61
N TRP A 212 -0.41 -13.13 28.90
CA TRP A 212 -1.46 -14.16 28.83
C TRP A 212 -1.58 -14.79 27.46
N PHE A 213 -1.45 -14.01 26.40
CA PHE A 213 -1.42 -14.54 25.05
C PHE A 213 -0.27 -15.53 24.86
N LEU A 214 0.96 -15.17 25.26
CA LEU A 214 2.13 -16.03 25.12
C LEU A 214 2.04 -17.27 26.02
N GLU A 215 1.58 -17.15 27.26
CA GLU A 215 1.36 -18.25 28.16
C GLU A 215 0.32 -19.23 27.63
N SER A 216 -0.82 -18.72 27.16
CA SER A 216 -1.87 -19.55 26.55
C SER A 216 -1.35 -20.30 25.32
N ALA A 217 -0.58 -19.63 24.45
CA ALA A 217 0.00 -20.26 23.26
C ALA A 217 1.05 -21.32 23.61
N TRP A 218 1.83 -21.08 24.67
CA TRP A 218 2.82 -22.03 25.21
C TRP A 218 2.14 -23.29 25.74
N HIS A 219 1.16 -23.15 26.63
CA HIS A 219 0.44 -24.27 27.24
C HIS A 219 -0.36 -25.09 26.21
N ALA A 220 -0.83 -24.43 25.13
CA ALA A 220 -1.50 -25.09 24.03
C ALA A 220 -0.54 -25.86 23.08
N GLY A 221 0.77 -25.81 23.30
CA GLY A 221 1.77 -26.43 22.42
C GLY A 221 1.76 -25.81 21.01
N GLU A 222 1.44 -24.51 20.87
CA GLU A 222 1.29 -23.87 19.57
C GLU A 222 2.62 -23.88 18.79
N ALA A 223 2.61 -24.49 17.60
CA ALA A 223 3.81 -24.61 16.75
C ALA A 223 4.42 -23.26 16.35
N LEU A 224 3.61 -22.18 16.34
CA LEU A 224 4.03 -20.82 16.01
C LEU A 224 4.37 -19.98 17.24
N TYR A 225 4.47 -20.59 18.43
CA TYR A 225 4.79 -19.88 19.68
C TYR A 225 6.03 -18.98 19.54
N ALA A 226 7.14 -19.53 19.03
CA ALA A 226 8.36 -18.75 18.84
C ALA A 226 8.17 -17.57 17.86
N ALA A 227 7.36 -17.75 16.82
CA ALA A 227 7.02 -16.66 15.90
C ALA A 227 6.21 -15.56 16.60
N PHE A 228 5.30 -15.92 17.50
CA PHE A 228 4.53 -14.97 18.31
C PHE A 228 5.41 -14.21 19.31
N VAL A 229 6.39 -14.87 19.91
CA VAL A 229 7.41 -14.20 20.73
C VAL A 229 8.17 -13.16 19.92
N LEU A 230 8.67 -13.52 18.74
CA LEU A 230 9.44 -12.59 17.89
C LEU A 230 8.63 -11.37 17.44
N ILE A 231 7.35 -11.55 17.05
CA ILE A 231 6.52 -10.40 16.63
C ILE A 231 6.11 -9.48 17.77
N LEU A 232 6.06 -9.99 19.02
CA LEU A 232 5.71 -9.19 20.19
C LEU A 232 6.93 -8.51 20.81
N VAL A 233 8.05 -9.21 20.91
CA VAL A 233 9.26 -8.70 21.59
C VAL A 233 10.09 -7.82 20.64
N LEU A 234 10.31 -8.26 19.41
CA LEU A 234 11.14 -7.54 18.43
C LEU A 234 10.30 -6.71 17.42
N GLY A 235 8.98 -6.80 17.51
CA GLY A 235 8.09 -6.12 16.59
C GLY A 235 8.26 -6.52 15.12
N LEU A 236 8.72 -7.75 14.82
CA LEU A 236 8.93 -8.22 13.46
C LEU A 236 7.64 -8.15 12.62
N ARG A 237 7.77 -7.84 11.33
CA ARG A 237 6.65 -7.95 10.40
C ARG A 237 6.37 -9.41 10.09
N LYS A 238 5.10 -9.77 9.88
CA LYS A 238 4.72 -11.15 9.56
C LYS A 238 5.55 -11.76 8.42
N GLY A 239 5.78 -11.00 7.34
CA GLY A 239 6.57 -11.47 6.21
C GLY A 239 8.02 -11.74 6.58
N GLU A 240 8.61 -10.94 7.44
CA GLU A 240 9.97 -11.10 7.96
C GLU A 240 10.08 -12.39 8.79
N VAL A 241 9.14 -12.61 9.72
CA VAL A 241 9.11 -13.85 10.51
C VAL A 241 8.95 -15.09 9.62
N LEU A 242 8.03 -15.06 8.67
CA LEU A 242 7.78 -16.20 7.78
C LEU A 242 8.91 -16.44 6.76
N GLY A 243 9.71 -15.41 6.45
CA GLY A 243 10.88 -15.51 5.57
C GLY A 243 12.20 -15.74 6.31
N LEU A 244 12.18 -15.79 7.67
CA LEU A 244 13.38 -15.96 8.47
C LEU A 244 14.00 -17.34 8.24
N THR A 245 15.31 -17.38 7.96
CA THR A 245 16.11 -18.59 7.80
C THR A 245 17.01 -18.81 9.02
N TRP A 246 17.43 -20.07 9.26
CA TRP A 246 18.36 -20.38 10.32
C TRP A 246 19.75 -19.79 10.13
N GLU A 247 20.16 -19.53 8.87
CA GLU A 247 21.41 -18.85 8.56
C GLU A 247 21.49 -17.40 9.07
N LEU A 248 20.31 -16.77 9.26
CA LEU A 248 20.19 -15.41 9.76
C LEU A 248 19.97 -15.35 11.29
N VAL A 249 20.08 -16.48 11.99
CA VAL A 249 19.89 -16.60 13.44
C VAL A 249 21.13 -17.16 14.08
N ASP A 250 21.87 -16.33 14.81
CA ASP A 250 22.95 -16.73 15.67
C ASP A 250 22.43 -16.87 17.11
N LEU A 251 22.27 -18.13 17.56
CA LEU A 251 21.79 -18.43 18.91
C LEU A 251 22.86 -18.31 19.96
N ASP A 252 24.14 -18.36 19.58
CA ASP A 252 25.28 -18.29 20.49
C ASP A 252 25.68 -16.83 20.74
N ALA A 253 25.75 -16.02 19.69
CA ALA A 253 25.89 -14.57 19.78
C ALA A 253 24.60 -13.88 20.27
N ALA A 254 23.46 -14.59 20.29
CA ALA A 254 22.14 -14.04 20.57
C ALA A 254 21.77 -12.86 19.63
N GLU A 255 21.94 -13.05 18.34
CA GLU A 255 21.69 -12.07 17.30
C GLU A 255 20.78 -12.61 16.20
N LEU A 256 20.06 -11.70 15.56
CA LEU A 256 19.13 -11.97 14.46
C LEU A 256 19.31 -10.96 13.36
N TYR A 257 19.47 -11.44 12.12
CA TYR A 257 19.48 -10.63 10.92
C TYR A 257 18.15 -10.76 10.17
N ILE A 258 17.69 -9.66 9.54
CA ILE A 258 16.46 -9.66 8.76
C ILE A 258 16.78 -9.31 7.32
N GLY A 259 17.09 -10.33 6.53
CA GLY A 259 17.41 -10.19 5.11
C GLY A 259 16.22 -10.38 4.19
N GLU A 260 15.28 -11.26 4.56
CA GLU A 260 14.21 -11.71 3.68
C GLU A 260 12.81 -11.58 4.26
N GLN A 261 11.83 -11.59 3.39
CA GLN A 261 10.42 -11.65 3.72
C GLN A 261 9.67 -12.61 2.82
N LEU A 262 8.69 -13.32 3.36
CA LEU A 262 7.78 -14.18 2.60
C LEU A 262 6.48 -13.43 2.30
N GLN A 263 6.09 -13.38 1.03
CA GLN A 263 4.88 -12.71 0.57
C GLN A 263 4.08 -13.60 -0.38
N ARG A 264 2.75 -13.50 -0.35
CA ARG A 264 1.90 -14.10 -1.37
C ARG A 264 1.58 -13.07 -2.45
N VAL A 265 1.95 -13.39 -3.68
CA VAL A 265 1.75 -12.54 -4.86
C VAL A 265 1.30 -13.43 -6.01
N GLY A 266 0.26 -13.06 -6.74
CA GLY A 266 -0.19 -13.79 -7.92
C GLY A 266 -0.54 -15.28 -7.66
N GLY A 267 -0.95 -15.62 -6.45
CA GLY A 267 -1.19 -17.03 -6.09
C GLY A 267 0.06 -17.83 -5.71
N GLN A 268 1.25 -17.23 -5.71
CA GLN A 268 2.51 -17.88 -5.34
C GLN A 268 3.12 -17.29 -4.07
N LEU A 269 3.87 -18.08 -3.31
CA LEU A 269 4.69 -17.62 -2.19
C LEU A 269 6.06 -17.23 -2.71
N LEU A 270 6.41 -15.96 -2.56
CA LEU A 270 7.69 -15.41 -3.00
C LEU A 270 8.54 -15.02 -1.79
N ARG A 271 9.79 -15.49 -1.76
CA ARG A 271 10.84 -14.97 -0.87
C ARG A 271 11.49 -13.78 -1.56
N ARG A 272 11.70 -12.71 -0.82
CA ARG A 272 12.31 -11.48 -1.34
C ARG A 272 13.13 -10.81 -0.27
N GLU A 273 14.21 -10.21 -0.68
CA GLU A 273 15.00 -9.32 0.17
C GLU A 273 14.16 -8.17 0.73
N VAL A 274 14.48 -7.74 1.92
CA VAL A 274 13.85 -6.58 2.57
C VAL A 274 14.48 -5.30 2.04
N LYS A 275 13.68 -4.39 1.51
CA LYS A 275 14.07 -3.19 0.74
C LYS A 275 14.83 -2.09 1.53
N THR A 276 15.22 -2.26 2.76
CA THR A 276 15.77 -1.15 3.55
C THR A 276 17.17 -1.48 4.07
N GLU A 277 18.13 -0.61 3.76
CA GLU A 277 19.50 -0.60 4.31
C GLU A 277 19.53 -0.67 5.86
N THR A 278 18.46 -0.19 6.52
CA THR A 278 18.27 -0.32 7.98
C THR A 278 17.99 -1.76 8.43
N SER A 279 17.87 -2.73 7.53
CA SER A 279 17.67 -4.15 7.84
C SER A 279 18.98 -4.92 7.98
N GLU A 280 20.12 -4.35 7.61
CA GLU A 280 21.43 -5.01 7.63
C GLU A 280 22.04 -5.08 9.03
N ALA A 281 21.55 -4.29 9.99
CA ALA A 281 22.07 -4.34 11.35
C ALA A 281 21.47 -5.52 12.14
N PRO A 282 22.29 -6.27 12.90
CA PRO A 282 21.80 -7.33 13.76
C PRO A 282 20.86 -6.78 14.83
N LEU A 283 19.82 -7.55 15.12
CA LEU A 283 18.95 -7.32 16.26
C LEU A 283 19.37 -8.24 17.40
N PRO A 284 19.68 -7.72 18.59
CA PRO A 284 19.95 -8.54 19.74
C PRO A 284 18.70 -9.35 20.14
N LEU A 285 18.90 -10.62 20.46
CA LEU A 285 17.87 -11.54 20.91
C LEU A 285 17.81 -11.59 22.43
N PRO A 286 16.77 -11.07 23.08
CA PRO A 286 16.55 -11.30 24.51
C PRO A 286 16.43 -12.81 24.81
N SER A 287 16.75 -13.20 26.05
CA SER A 287 16.75 -14.61 26.51
C SER A 287 15.44 -15.35 26.16
N LEU A 288 14.31 -14.69 26.28
CA LEU A 288 13.00 -15.23 25.89
C LEU A 288 12.94 -15.62 24.40
N CYS A 289 13.51 -14.79 23.53
CA CYS A 289 13.55 -15.07 22.09
C CYS A 289 14.49 -16.25 21.78
N VAL A 290 15.68 -16.28 22.40
CA VAL A 290 16.63 -17.39 22.27
C VAL A 290 16.01 -18.70 22.72
N ALA A 291 15.37 -18.72 23.90
CA ALA A 291 14.69 -19.90 24.43
C ALA A 291 13.58 -20.39 23.48
N ALA A 292 12.76 -19.48 22.98
CA ALA A 292 11.68 -19.81 22.05
C ALA A 292 12.23 -20.38 20.72
N LEU A 293 13.30 -19.81 20.18
CA LEU A 293 13.96 -20.30 18.95
C LEU A 293 14.63 -21.68 19.16
N LYS A 294 15.27 -21.92 20.32
CA LYS A 294 15.83 -23.25 20.65
C LYS A 294 14.72 -24.32 20.75
N ILE A 295 13.56 -23.98 21.29
CA ILE A 295 12.39 -24.87 21.30
C ILE A 295 11.91 -25.14 19.88
N ARG A 296 11.77 -24.08 19.06
CA ARG A 296 11.36 -24.22 17.67
C ARG A 296 12.31 -25.10 16.87
N ARG A 297 13.61 -24.99 17.07
CA ARG A 297 14.61 -25.87 16.40
C ARG A 297 14.37 -27.33 16.71
N ARG A 298 14.22 -27.65 18.01
CA ARG A 298 13.92 -29.04 18.44
C ARG A 298 12.58 -29.56 17.87
N GLN A 299 11.55 -28.72 17.83
CA GLN A 299 10.26 -29.09 17.20
C GLN A 299 10.44 -29.38 15.70
N GLN A 300 11.21 -28.56 15.00
CA GLN A 300 11.43 -28.72 13.56
C GLN A 300 12.27 -29.97 13.27
N ASP A 301 13.27 -30.28 14.11
CA ASP A 301 14.06 -31.50 13.98
C ASP A 301 13.19 -32.76 14.19
N ALA A 302 12.28 -32.74 15.15
CA ALA A 302 11.29 -33.79 15.34
C ALA A 302 10.30 -33.90 14.16
N ASP A 303 9.88 -32.79 13.56
CA ASP A 303 9.04 -32.78 12.36
C ASP A 303 9.80 -33.38 11.15
N ARG A 304 11.06 -33.00 10.99
CA ARG A 304 11.95 -33.54 9.94
C ARG A 304 12.11 -35.03 10.07
N ALA A 305 12.40 -35.53 11.28
CA ALA A 305 12.54 -36.97 11.55
C ALA A 305 11.23 -37.72 11.25
N ARG A 306 10.08 -37.17 11.57
CA ARG A 306 8.76 -37.78 11.27
C ARG A 306 8.42 -37.77 9.79
N ALA A 307 8.75 -36.71 9.08
CA ALA A 307 8.47 -36.58 7.65
C ALA A 307 9.41 -37.44 6.78
N GLY A 308 10.64 -37.73 7.26
CA GLY A 308 11.62 -38.52 6.52
C GLY A 308 11.85 -37.98 5.11
N VAL A 309 11.67 -38.82 4.11
CA VAL A 309 11.85 -38.47 2.68
C VAL A 309 10.85 -37.45 2.15
N ALA A 310 9.75 -37.21 2.85
CA ALA A 310 8.76 -36.19 2.49
C ALA A 310 9.12 -34.79 3.01
N TRP A 311 10.24 -34.65 3.72
CA TRP A 311 10.73 -33.36 4.18
C TRP A 311 11.30 -32.53 3.02
N ILE A 312 10.86 -31.29 2.93
CA ILE A 312 11.38 -30.31 1.96
C ILE A 312 12.28 -29.32 2.70
N GLU A 313 13.58 -29.34 2.39
CA GLU A 313 14.53 -28.42 2.99
C GLU A 313 14.41 -27.03 2.38
N THR A 314 14.06 -26.03 3.19
CA THR A 314 13.89 -24.64 2.76
C THR A 314 14.80 -23.68 3.52
N GLY A 315 15.50 -24.14 4.55
CA GLY A 315 16.30 -23.31 5.47
C GLY A 315 15.45 -22.41 6.39
N LEU A 316 14.11 -22.37 6.23
CA LEU A 316 13.24 -21.49 7.01
C LEU A 316 13.13 -21.95 8.47
N VAL A 317 13.08 -20.99 9.39
CA VAL A 317 12.82 -21.23 10.82
C VAL A 317 11.37 -21.71 11.02
N PHE A 318 10.42 -21.13 10.32
CA PHE A 318 9.00 -21.43 10.46
C PHE A 318 8.47 -22.14 9.22
N THR A 319 8.26 -23.45 9.35
CA THR A 319 7.80 -24.33 8.30
C THR A 319 6.55 -25.09 8.73
N THR A 320 5.85 -25.68 7.76
CA THR A 320 4.89 -26.76 8.04
C THR A 320 5.62 -28.02 8.55
N ARG A 321 4.86 -29.00 8.98
CA ARG A 321 5.39 -30.33 9.38
C ARG A 321 6.14 -31.10 8.28
N HIS A 322 6.10 -30.60 7.05
CA HIS A 322 6.80 -31.16 5.89
C HIS A 322 7.93 -30.25 5.36
N GLY A 323 8.36 -29.24 6.13
CA GLY A 323 9.44 -28.31 5.75
C GLY A 323 9.03 -27.20 4.78
N THR A 324 7.80 -27.21 4.24
CA THR A 324 7.33 -26.19 3.30
C THR A 324 7.04 -24.86 3.99
N PRO A 325 7.11 -23.72 3.25
CA PRO A 325 6.78 -22.40 3.80
C PRO A 325 5.33 -22.33 4.33
N ILE A 326 5.14 -21.59 5.42
CA ILE A 326 3.81 -21.37 6.00
C ILE A 326 3.04 -20.33 5.19
N GLU A 327 1.84 -20.68 4.75
CA GLU A 327 0.91 -19.74 4.12
C GLU A 327 0.56 -18.57 5.07
N PRO A 328 0.75 -17.30 4.66
CA PRO A 328 0.48 -16.14 5.52
C PRO A 328 -0.96 -16.06 6.07
N ARG A 329 -1.92 -16.71 5.40
CA ARG A 329 -3.30 -16.82 5.91
C ARG A 329 -3.40 -17.82 7.06
N ASN A 330 -2.63 -18.92 7.03
CA ASN A 330 -2.61 -19.91 8.09
C ASN A 330 -1.99 -19.32 9.36
N PHE A 331 -0.93 -18.51 9.22
CA PHE A 331 -0.38 -17.74 10.33
C PHE A 331 -1.43 -16.83 10.99
N ASN A 332 -2.17 -16.06 10.19
CA ASN A 332 -3.24 -15.20 10.73
C ASN A 332 -4.34 -16.03 11.43
N ARG A 333 -4.70 -17.19 10.88
CA ARG A 333 -5.72 -18.07 11.46
C ARG A 333 -5.28 -18.64 12.80
N SER A 334 -4.03 -19.10 12.90
CA SER A 334 -3.46 -19.56 14.16
C SER A 334 -3.42 -18.42 15.20
N PHE A 335 -2.92 -17.25 14.82
CA PHE A 335 -2.90 -16.07 15.68
C PHE A 335 -4.29 -15.69 16.22
N THR A 336 -5.31 -15.67 15.35
CA THR A 336 -6.69 -15.37 15.76
C THR A 336 -7.26 -16.43 16.71
N ARG A 337 -6.95 -17.72 16.50
CA ARG A 337 -7.34 -18.81 17.38
C ARG A 337 -6.72 -18.66 18.76
N CYS A 338 -5.42 -18.33 18.84
CA CYS A 338 -4.72 -18.11 20.11
C CYS A 338 -5.25 -16.88 20.86
N ILE A 339 -5.60 -15.79 20.16
CA ILE A 339 -6.28 -14.62 20.78
C ILE A 339 -7.59 -15.06 21.47
N ALA A 340 -8.40 -15.83 20.76
CA ALA A 340 -9.69 -16.32 21.31
C ALA A 340 -9.49 -17.23 22.52
N ALA A 341 -8.48 -18.12 22.48
CA ALA A 341 -8.15 -19.02 23.59
C ALA A 341 -7.63 -18.25 24.81
N ALA A 342 -6.76 -17.26 24.60
CA ALA A 342 -6.22 -16.41 25.67
C ALA A 342 -7.24 -15.35 26.19
N LYS A 343 -8.40 -15.18 25.52
CA LYS A 343 -9.43 -14.18 25.85
C LYS A 343 -8.90 -12.75 25.93
N VAL A 344 -7.87 -12.42 25.16
CA VAL A 344 -7.29 -11.08 25.11
C VAL A 344 -7.97 -10.22 24.01
N PRO A 345 -7.85 -8.88 24.05
CA PRO A 345 -8.44 -8.01 23.03
C PRO A 345 -8.00 -8.37 21.62
N VAL A 346 -8.94 -8.31 20.66
CA VAL A 346 -8.67 -8.69 19.27
C VAL A 346 -7.83 -7.62 18.58
N ILE A 347 -6.60 -7.99 18.21
CA ILE A 347 -5.72 -7.19 17.36
C ILE A 347 -5.32 -7.97 16.09
N THR A 348 -4.78 -7.27 15.11
CA THR A 348 -4.20 -7.93 13.92
C THR A 348 -2.75 -8.34 14.22
N VAL A 349 -2.19 -9.26 13.43
CA VAL A 349 -0.75 -9.60 13.51
C VAL A 349 0.13 -8.33 13.37
N HIS A 350 -0.26 -7.35 12.53
CA HIS A 350 0.46 -6.08 12.47
C HIS A 350 0.25 -5.22 13.73
N GLY A 351 -0.84 -5.44 14.46
CA GLY A 351 -1.11 -4.78 15.74
C GLY A 351 -0.09 -5.14 16.82
N THR A 352 0.55 -6.34 16.76
CA THR A 352 1.60 -6.74 17.71
C THR A 352 2.82 -5.82 17.64
N ARG A 353 3.16 -5.32 16.44
CA ARG A 353 4.24 -4.35 16.28
C ARG A 353 3.90 -2.99 16.92
N LYS A 354 2.61 -2.58 16.88
CA LYS A 354 2.14 -1.41 17.63
C LYS A 354 2.21 -1.69 19.13
N THR A 355 1.84 -2.89 19.58
CA THR A 355 1.98 -3.33 20.96
C THR A 355 3.44 -3.26 21.41
N CYS A 356 4.38 -3.84 20.66
CA CYS A 356 5.81 -3.75 20.95
C CYS A 356 6.25 -2.28 21.13
N GLY A 357 5.91 -1.40 20.19
CA GLY A 357 6.23 0.03 20.28
C GLY A 357 5.60 0.72 21.51
N SER A 358 4.35 0.37 21.84
CA SER A 358 3.67 0.93 23.02
C SER A 358 4.28 0.44 24.32
N LEU A 359 4.73 -0.81 24.39
CA LEU A 359 5.43 -1.38 25.54
C LEU A 359 6.82 -0.74 25.72
N LEU A 360 7.56 -0.53 24.61
CA LEU A 360 8.84 0.19 24.66
C LEU A 360 8.65 1.63 25.14
N ALA A 361 7.59 2.31 24.70
CA ALA A 361 7.25 3.65 25.18
C ALA A 361 6.86 3.67 26.66
N ALA A 362 6.14 2.65 27.14
CA ALA A 362 5.78 2.52 28.56
C ALA A 362 6.99 2.23 29.47
N LEU A 363 8.06 1.67 28.89
CA LEU A 363 9.35 1.46 29.55
C LEU A 363 10.30 2.67 29.42
N ASP A 364 9.79 3.82 28.95
CA ASP A 364 10.56 5.05 28.72
C ASP A 364 11.80 4.86 27.81
N VAL A 365 11.79 3.85 26.93
CA VAL A 365 12.83 3.64 25.94
C VAL A 365 12.85 4.82 24.99
N HIS A 366 14.03 5.43 24.78
CA HIS A 366 14.14 6.59 23.92
C HIS A 366 13.63 6.29 22.48
N PRO A 367 12.84 7.18 21.85
CA PRO A 367 12.19 6.93 20.54
C PRO A 367 13.16 6.51 19.43
N ARG A 368 14.42 6.93 19.46
CA ARG A 368 15.45 6.49 18.49
C ARG A 368 15.75 4.99 18.60
N PHE A 369 15.89 4.46 19.81
CA PHE A 369 16.11 3.02 20.00
C PHE A 369 14.88 2.21 19.62
N ALA A 370 13.68 2.68 19.99
CA ALA A 370 12.44 2.04 19.53
C ALA A 370 12.31 2.09 17.99
N MET A 371 12.73 3.19 17.33
CA MET A 371 12.79 3.27 15.87
C MET A 371 13.74 2.22 15.29
N GLN A 372 14.91 2.01 15.88
CA GLN A 372 15.88 0.99 15.44
C GLN A 372 15.31 -0.42 15.64
N ILE A 373 14.79 -0.75 16.82
CA ILE A 373 14.17 -2.06 17.12
C ILE A 373 13.04 -2.35 16.14
N LEU A 374 12.16 -1.37 15.94
CA LEU A 374 11.02 -1.50 15.03
C LEU A 374 11.42 -1.34 13.56
N ARG A 375 12.63 -0.90 13.24
CA ARG A 375 13.10 -0.63 11.87
C ARG A 375 12.11 0.24 11.09
N HIS A 376 11.76 1.40 11.68
CA HIS A 376 10.96 2.42 11.02
C HIS A 376 11.86 3.35 10.21
N SER A 377 11.54 3.54 8.94
CA SER A 377 12.29 4.45 8.05
C SER A 377 12.10 5.93 8.40
N LYS A 378 11.07 6.26 9.18
CA LYS A 378 10.75 7.64 9.58
C LYS A 378 10.45 7.68 11.08
N ILE A 379 11.10 8.57 11.80
CA ILE A 379 10.89 8.79 13.24
C ILE A 379 9.43 9.16 13.56
N ALA A 380 8.76 9.87 12.67
CA ALA A 380 7.36 10.27 12.85
C ALA A 380 6.42 9.07 13.11
N VAL A 381 6.67 7.91 12.50
CA VAL A 381 5.88 6.69 12.73
C VAL A 381 6.05 6.17 14.16
N THR A 382 7.25 6.27 14.71
CA THR A 382 7.52 5.91 16.11
C THR A 382 6.90 6.92 17.06
N MET A 383 7.04 8.21 16.76
CA MET A 383 6.47 9.28 17.58
C MET A 383 4.94 9.23 17.68
N GLU A 384 4.23 8.79 16.64
CA GLU A 384 2.78 8.54 16.72
C GLU A 384 2.40 7.54 17.83
N ILE A 385 3.24 6.52 18.06
CA ILE A 385 3.03 5.53 19.12
C ILE A 385 3.31 6.16 20.48
N TYR A 386 4.39 6.90 20.61
CA TYR A 386 4.82 7.54 21.86
C TYR A 386 3.84 8.61 22.34
N THR A 387 3.21 9.35 21.43
CA THR A 387 2.20 10.35 21.80
C THR A 387 0.88 9.74 22.30
N GLU A 388 0.65 8.44 22.09
CA GLU A 388 -0.53 7.73 22.61
C GLU A 388 -0.34 7.14 24.01
N VAL A 389 0.90 7.02 24.49
CA VAL A 389 1.22 6.46 25.80
C VAL A 389 1.53 7.62 26.76
N PRO A 390 0.74 7.81 27.84
CA PRO A 390 1.07 8.79 28.87
C PRO A 390 2.40 8.39 29.52
N SER A 391 3.42 9.21 29.37
CA SER A 391 4.74 8.93 29.91
C SER A 391 4.82 9.37 31.38
N ALA A 392 5.36 8.53 32.26
CA ALA A 392 5.72 8.91 33.62
C ALA A 392 6.71 10.08 33.58
N ALA A 393 7.67 10.03 32.64
CA ALA A 393 8.65 11.08 32.41
C ALA A 393 8.02 12.45 32.07
N THR A 394 6.85 12.47 31.37
CA THR A 394 6.13 13.74 31.13
C THR A 394 5.60 14.32 32.43
N ARG A 395 5.07 13.50 33.33
CA ARG A 395 4.59 13.95 34.63
C ARG A 395 5.73 14.44 35.53
N ASP A 396 6.83 13.70 35.55
CA ASP A 396 8.02 14.06 36.30
C ASP A 396 8.66 15.36 35.76
N ALA A 397 8.73 15.52 34.45
CA ALA A 397 9.21 16.74 33.81
C ALA A 397 8.35 17.97 34.18
N LEU A 398 7.02 17.80 34.12
CA LEU A 398 6.09 18.86 34.54
C LEU A 398 6.17 19.13 36.05
N GLY A 399 6.38 18.09 36.86
CA GLY A 399 6.61 18.24 38.31
C GLY A 399 7.90 19.02 38.61
N LYS A 400 9.01 18.65 37.95
CA LYS A 400 10.28 19.39 38.05
C LYS A 400 10.16 20.83 37.55
N LEU A 401 9.48 21.03 36.43
CA LEU A 401 9.25 22.38 35.93
C LEU A 401 8.43 23.23 36.88
N ALA A 402 7.39 22.63 37.49
CA ALA A 402 6.58 23.32 38.49
C ALA A 402 7.40 23.68 39.72
N GLN A 403 8.23 22.78 40.23
CA GLN A 403 9.15 23.05 41.35
C GLN A 403 10.15 24.17 40.97
N TRP A 404 10.67 24.19 39.75
CA TRP A 404 11.62 25.23 39.32
C TRP A 404 10.96 26.60 39.16
N LEU A 405 9.66 26.66 38.94
CA LEU A 405 8.88 27.90 38.75
C LEU A 405 8.20 28.35 40.04
N ASP A 406 8.25 27.52 41.10
CA ASP A 406 7.69 27.86 42.39
C ASP A 406 8.66 28.80 43.15
N PRO A 407 8.26 30.05 43.40
CA PRO A 407 9.13 31.02 44.05
C PRO A 407 9.46 30.69 45.51
N ASP A 408 8.72 29.71 46.11
CA ASP A 408 8.87 29.29 47.49
C ASP A 408 9.65 27.97 47.65
N SER A 409 10.29 27.44 46.57
CA SER A 409 11.09 26.21 46.59
C SER A 409 12.60 26.44 46.72
#